data_51ebc451b6f1a695cb3efa2e454fe7ab
#
_entry.id   51ebc451b6f1a695cb3efa2e454fe7ab
#
_cell.length_a   1.000
_cell.length_b   1.000
_cell.length_c   1.000
_cell.angle_alpha   90.00
_cell.angle_beta   90.00
_cell.angle_gamma   90.00
#
_symmetry.space_group_name_H-M   'P 1'
#
loop_
_entity.id
_entity.type
_entity.pdbx_description
1 polymer ?
#
loop_
_entity_poly.entity_id
_entity_poly.type
_entity_poly.pdbx_seq_one_letter_code
_entity_poly.pdbx_strand_id
1 'polypeptide(L)'
;MVAAAVILDDSNPVAGLRDSKRLTAGQRARLARAVRQRAHAFSLAFAGPEEIDEINILQASLVAMERAVLQLRIAPDHVRVDGNQLPKFHGQDRQFTI
;
A
#
# COMPACT_ATOMS: atom_id res chain seq x y z
N MET A 1 -5.24 1.26 12.15
CA MET A 1 -4.11 1.16 11.20
C MET A 1 -4.64 0.79 9.82
N VAL A 2 -4.29 1.55 8.81
CA VAL A 2 -4.70 1.34 7.43
C VAL A 2 -3.47 1.23 6.55
N ALA A 3 -3.46 0.28 5.64
CA ALA A 3 -2.45 0.16 4.60
C ALA A 3 -3.12 0.12 3.23
N ALA A 4 -2.42 0.58 2.22
CA ALA A 4 -2.88 0.58 0.84
C ALA A 4 -1.86 -0.11 -0.05
N ALA A 5 -2.35 -0.82 -1.05
CA ALA A 5 -1.53 -1.40 -2.11
C ALA A 5 -2.07 -0.94 -3.46
N VAL A 6 -1.17 -0.60 -4.38
CA VAL A 6 -1.52 -0.07 -5.69
C VAL A 6 -0.63 -0.70 -6.75
N ILE A 7 -1.23 -1.10 -7.87
CA ILE A 7 -0.50 -1.46 -9.08
C ILE A 7 -0.73 -0.34 -10.08
N LEU A 8 0.32 0.46 -10.32
CA LEU A 8 0.22 1.60 -11.22
C LEU A 8 0.24 1.17 -12.69
N ASP A 9 -0.43 1.94 -13.52
CA ASP A 9 -0.44 1.75 -14.97
C ASP A 9 0.58 2.70 -15.60
N ASP A 10 1.68 2.16 -16.12
CA ASP A 10 2.75 2.94 -16.73
C ASP A 10 2.28 3.70 -17.98
N SER A 11 1.23 3.22 -18.65
CA SER A 11 0.65 3.89 -19.81
C SER A 11 -0.33 5.01 -19.45
N ASN A 12 -0.66 5.15 -18.16
CA ASN A 12 -1.58 6.17 -17.66
C ASN A 12 -1.05 6.77 -16.34
N PRO A 13 0.09 7.48 -16.40
CA PRO A 13 0.79 7.93 -15.20
C PRO A 13 0.01 8.99 -14.43
N VAL A 14 0.26 9.05 -13.13
CA VAL A 14 -0.26 10.07 -12.23
C VAL A 14 0.87 11.06 -11.92
N ALA A 15 0.69 12.31 -12.34
CA ALA A 15 1.67 13.36 -12.10
C ALA A 15 1.72 13.75 -10.61
N GLY A 16 2.92 14.06 -10.12
CA GLY A 16 3.10 14.61 -8.78
C GLY A 16 3.23 13.61 -7.65
N LEU A 17 3.26 12.30 -7.92
CA LEU A 17 3.38 11.27 -6.88
C LEU A 17 4.70 11.33 -6.12
N ARG A 18 5.77 11.78 -6.75
CA ARG A 18 7.10 11.83 -6.13
C ARG A 18 7.20 12.86 -5.01
N ASP A 19 6.39 13.91 -5.07
CA ASP A 19 6.42 15.02 -4.12
C ASP A 19 5.31 14.95 -3.08
N SER A 20 4.75 13.75 -2.84
CA SER A 20 3.59 13.56 -1.98
C SER A 20 3.78 14.10 -0.56
N LYS A 21 5.01 14.10 -0.05
CA LYS A 21 5.31 14.60 1.31
C LYS A 21 5.19 16.12 1.44
N ARG A 22 5.23 16.86 0.33
CA ARG A 22 5.13 18.32 0.30
C ARG A 22 3.75 18.83 -0.06
N LEU A 23 2.79 17.95 -0.21
CA LEU A 23 1.45 18.30 -0.66
C LEU A 23 0.56 18.73 0.50
N THR A 24 -0.34 19.67 0.21
CA THR A 24 -1.45 19.98 1.11
C THR A 24 -2.42 18.82 1.20
N ALA A 25 -3.30 18.81 2.20
CA ALA A 25 -4.34 17.79 2.34
C ALA A 25 -5.24 17.71 1.10
N GLY A 26 -5.60 18.87 0.51
CA GLY A 26 -6.42 18.92 -0.70
C GLY A 26 -5.70 18.33 -1.91
N GLN A 27 -4.41 18.61 -2.06
CA GLN A 27 -3.59 18.05 -3.15
C GLN A 27 -3.44 16.55 -3.00
N ARG A 28 -3.21 16.06 -1.76
CA ARG A 28 -3.14 14.61 -1.51
C ARG A 28 -4.44 13.90 -1.82
N ALA A 29 -5.58 14.51 -1.49
CA ALA A 29 -6.89 13.94 -1.80
C ALA A 29 -7.11 13.82 -3.31
N ARG A 30 -6.70 14.84 -4.08
CA ARG A 30 -6.78 14.79 -5.55
C ARG A 30 -5.88 13.73 -6.15
N LEU A 31 -4.66 13.59 -5.65
CA LEU A 31 -3.74 12.54 -6.09
C LEU A 31 -4.27 11.15 -5.75
N ALA A 32 -4.82 10.94 -4.56
CA ALA A 32 -5.41 9.67 -4.18
C ALA A 32 -6.55 9.28 -5.11
N ARG A 33 -7.38 10.25 -5.49
CA ARG A 33 -8.48 10.03 -6.45
C ARG A 33 -7.93 9.66 -7.84
N ALA A 34 -6.90 10.37 -8.31
CA ALA A 34 -6.28 10.10 -9.60
C ALA A 34 -5.64 8.70 -9.62
N VAL A 35 -4.97 8.31 -8.54
CA VAL A 35 -4.38 6.96 -8.42
C VAL A 35 -5.48 5.90 -8.52
N ARG A 36 -6.59 6.06 -7.78
CA ARG A 36 -7.68 5.09 -7.82
C ARG A 36 -8.31 4.97 -9.20
N GLN A 37 -8.38 6.06 -9.96
CA GLN A 37 -8.96 6.06 -11.31
C GLN A 37 -8.03 5.46 -12.36
N ARG A 38 -6.71 5.66 -12.21
CA ARG A 38 -5.72 5.33 -13.24
C ARG A 38 -4.94 4.06 -12.97
N ALA A 39 -4.93 3.56 -11.74
CA ALA A 39 -4.21 2.35 -11.40
C ALA A 39 -4.87 1.10 -12.00
N HIS A 40 -4.06 0.08 -12.30
CA HIS A 40 -4.58 -1.23 -12.70
C HIS A 40 -5.36 -1.89 -11.57
N ALA A 41 -4.90 -1.74 -10.35
CA ALA A 41 -5.56 -2.27 -9.18
C ALA A 41 -5.15 -1.47 -7.94
N PHE A 42 -6.03 -1.39 -6.97
CA PHE A 42 -5.69 -0.87 -5.65
C PHE A 42 -6.52 -1.60 -4.59
N SER A 43 -6.03 -1.59 -3.36
CA SER A 43 -6.76 -2.13 -2.23
C SER A 43 -6.40 -1.38 -0.96
N LEU A 44 -7.31 -1.42 0.00
CA LEU A 44 -7.09 -0.93 1.36
C LEU A 44 -7.28 -2.09 2.31
N ALA A 45 -6.48 -2.13 3.35
CA ALA A 45 -6.61 -3.13 4.40
C ALA A 45 -6.41 -2.50 5.77
N PHE A 46 -6.90 -3.16 6.79
CA PHE A 46 -6.96 -2.61 8.13
C PHE A 46 -6.38 -3.59 9.14
N ALA A 47 -5.77 -3.03 10.19
CA ALA A 47 -5.53 -3.75 11.44
C ALA A 47 -6.27 -2.98 12.53
N GLY A 48 -7.14 -3.66 13.25
CA GLY A 48 -7.98 -3.05 14.28
C GLY A 48 -7.23 -2.77 15.58
N PRO A 49 -7.84 -2.00 16.52
CA PRO A 49 -7.20 -1.68 17.80
C PRO A 49 -6.80 -2.92 18.61
N GLU A 50 -7.59 -3.97 18.56
CA GLU A 50 -7.30 -5.23 19.25
C GLU A 50 -6.02 -5.88 18.73
N GLU A 51 -5.82 -5.88 17.42
CA GLU A 51 -4.60 -6.40 16.83
C GLU A 51 -3.39 -5.55 17.18
N ILE A 52 -3.54 -4.22 17.21
CA ILE A 52 -2.48 -3.30 17.62
C ILE A 52 -2.06 -3.58 19.05
N ASP A 53 -3.02 -3.81 19.94
CA ASP A 53 -2.74 -4.14 21.34
C ASP A 53 -2.02 -5.46 21.51
N GLU A 54 -2.34 -6.46 20.68
CA GLU A 54 -1.70 -7.78 20.74
C GLU A 54 -0.27 -7.79 20.18
N ILE A 55 -0.06 -7.18 19.02
CA ILE A 55 1.18 -7.35 18.26
C ILE A 55 1.99 -6.08 18.09
N ASN A 56 1.57 -4.96 18.70
CA ASN A 56 2.09 -3.60 18.58
C ASN A 56 1.84 -2.94 17.24
N ILE A 57 2.09 -1.62 17.17
CA ILE A 57 1.75 -0.81 15.99
C ILE A 57 2.61 -1.16 14.76
N LEU A 58 3.88 -1.50 14.96
CA LEU A 58 4.75 -1.87 13.85
C LEU A 58 4.28 -3.15 13.18
N GLN A 59 4.06 -4.20 13.97
CA GLN A 59 3.61 -5.49 13.45
C GLN A 59 2.21 -5.37 12.83
N ALA A 60 1.33 -4.57 13.44
CA ALA A 60 0.00 -4.31 12.89
C ALA A 60 0.08 -3.63 11.52
N SER A 61 1.01 -2.69 11.33
CA SER A 61 1.19 -2.04 10.03
C SER A 61 1.69 -3.03 8.96
N LEU A 62 2.61 -3.92 9.32
CA LEU A 62 3.10 -4.95 8.39
C LEU A 62 2.01 -5.95 8.02
N VAL A 63 1.17 -6.34 8.98
CA VAL A 63 0.00 -7.20 8.72
C VAL A 63 -1.00 -6.51 7.79
N ALA A 64 -1.27 -5.24 8.02
CA ALA A 64 -2.18 -4.48 7.15
C ALA A 64 -1.62 -4.37 5.72
N MET A 65 -0.33 -4.16 5.56
CA MET A 65 0.33 -4.15 4.24
C MET A 65 0.18 -5.49 3.53
N GLU A 66 0.42 -6.59 4.24
CA GLU A 66 0.25 -7.94 3.70
C GLU A 66 -1.19 -8.16 3.23
N ARG A 67 -2.16 -7.81 4.06
CA ARG A 67 -3.58 -7.92 3.71
C ARG A 67 -3.93 -7.09 2.47
N ALA A 68 -3.40 -5.87 2.37
CA ALA A 68 -3.64 -5.00 1.22
C ALA A 68 -3.12 -5.64 -0.07
N VAL A 69 -1.92 -6.19 -0.05
CA VAL A 69 -1.33 -6.87 -1.23
C VAL A 69 -2.15 -8.11 -1.60
N LEU A 70 -2.56 -8.91 -0.62
CA LEU A 70 -3.34 -10.12 -0.87
C LEU A 70 -4.74 -9.83 -1.42
N GLN A 71 -5.31 -8.66 -1.12
CA GLN A 71 -6.62 -8.26 -1.60
C GLN A 71 -6.62 -7.68 -3.01
N LEU A 72 -5.44 -7.41 -3.59
CA LEU A 72 -5.36 -6.94 -4.97
C LEU A 72 -5.92 -7.99 -5.92
N ARG A 73 -6.77 -7.55 -6.86
CA ARG A 73 -7.36 -8.45 -7.86
C ARG A 73 -6.34 -8.98 -8.86
N ILE A 74 -5.18 -8.30 -8.98
CA ILE A 74 -4.06 -8.72 -9.81
C ILE A 74 -2.91 -9.04 -8.85
N ALA A 75 -2.34 -10.24 -8.96
CA ALA A 75 -1.22 -10.63 -8.12
C ALA A 75 0.08 -9.99 -8.62
N PRO A 76 0.75 -9.16 -7.82
CA PRO A 76 2.03 -8.57 -8.22
C PRO A 76 3.16 -9.58 -8.06
N ASP A 77 4.14 -9.52 -8.96
CA ASP A 77 5.36 -10.32 -8.86
C ASP A 77 6.37 -9.67 -7.91
N HIS A 78 6.35 -8.34 -7.87
CA HIS A 78 7.26 -7.55 -7.06
C HIS A 78 6.48 -6.45 -6.35
N VAL A 79 6.78 -6.25 -5.07
CA VAL A 79 6.13 -5.23 -4.24
C VAL A 79 7.20 -4.30 -3.66
N ARG A 80 7.04 -3.00 -3.93
CA ARG A 80 7.86 -1.98 -3.29
C ARG A 80 7.11 -1.42 -2.08
N VAL A 81 7.77 -1.40 -0.94
CA VAL A 81 7.19 -0.94 0.32
C VAL A 81 7.74 0.44 0.67
N ASP A 82 6.84 1.37 1.00
CA ASP A 82 7.22 2.68 1.55
C ASP A 82 7.38 2.53 3.06
N GLY A 83 8.62 2.29 3.47
CA GLY A 83 8.96 2.06 4.87
C GLY A 83 10.35 1.48 5.01
N ASN A 84 10.70 1.06 6.22
CA ASN A 84 12.03 0.51 6.53
C ASN A 84 11.99 -0.95 6.99
N GLN A 85 10.83 -1.58 6.96
CA GLN A 85 10.66 -3.01 7.24
C GLN A 85 9.70 -3.64 6.24
N LEU A 86 9.86 -4.93 5.99
CA LEU A 86 9.04 -5.67 5.04
C LEU A 86 8.12 -6.64 5.75
N PRO A 87 6.85 -6.80 5.27
CA PRO A 87 5.97 -7.84 5.77
C PRO A 87 6.50 -9.23 5.41
N LYS A 88 6.16 -10.21 6.25
CA LYS A 88 6.49 -11.61 6.00
C LYS A 88 5.30 -12.30 5.36
N PHE A 89 5.48 -12.72 4.09
CA PHE A 89 4.45 -13.48 3.39
C PHE A 89 4.67 -14.98 3.60
N HIS A 90 3.70 -15.64 4.17
CA HIS A 90 3.73 -17.08 4.33
C HIS A 90 3.29 -17.77 3.04
N GLY A 91 4.21 -18.57 2.45
CA GLY A 91 3.88 -19.44 1.32
C GLY A 91 3.70 -18.75 -0.02
N GLN A 92 4.27 -17.57 -0.23
CA GLN A 92 4.17 -16.86 -1.51
C GLN A 92 5.54 -16.45 -2.04
N ASP A 93 5.76 -16.69 -3.33
CA ASP A 93 7.01 -16.37 -4.04
C ASP A 93 7.04 -14.93 -4.53
N ARG A 94 6.61 -13.98 -3.71
CA ARG A 94 6.65 -12.57 -4.05
C ARG A 94 7.88 -11.91 -3.48
N GLN A 95 8.51 -11.06 -4.30
CA GLN A 95 9.66 -10.30 -3.88
C GLN A 95 9.21 -8.94 -3.34
N PHE A 96 9.72 -8.58 -2.16
CA PHE A 96 9.49 -7.30 -1.53
C PHE A 96 10.78 -6.53 -1.45
N THR A 97 10.73 -5.22 -1.76
CA THR A 97 11.86 -4.30 -1.57
C THR A 97 11.36 -2.99 -0.99
N ILE A 98 12.25 -2.33 -0.31
CA ILE A 98 12.01 -0.97 0.21
C ILE A 98 12.36 0.08 -0.84
#